data_ef33ee1390bf9c63c3cad659bcd393c6
#
_entry.id   ef33ee1390bf9c63c3cad659bcd393c6
#
_cell.length_a   1.000
_cell.length_b   1.000
_cell.length_c   1.000
_cell.angle_alpha   90.00
_cell.angle_beta   90.00
_cell.angle_gamma   90.00
#
_symmetry.space_group_name_H-M   'P 1'
#
loop_
_entity.id
_entity.type
_entity.pdbx_description
1 polymer ?
#
loop_
_entity_poly.entity_id
_entity_poly.type
_entity_poly.pdbx_seq_one_letter_code
_entity_poly.pdbx_strand_id
1 'polypeptide(L)'
;MRVLADMTGNVTPTEGDGGDVRSVAVVGAGVTGLVAAYELRRRGVNVTLYEASGHAGGAIRTTHADGFLAEHGPNSFVTSAAVDTLLQQLDLQDDVVEANPEANKRYVVRSSVMTPFPLTPGAMLGTSLLSFKAKLRVLLEPLVRTRTQDTDESVASFVRRRLGHEVLDYAVDPFISGIFAGDPETLSMAHAFPRVAELERQYGSLSKGLMMQRKRFSSGETNPATHEGHLTSSPAARARLISFVDGMQTLTDALEASIAGTLRLGCPVRLVHRQEGRWVVDAGQDGAARSRTVDAVVMATPAHVLAAMEMPAPMRKFAAPIERVEYPPVSTLTLGFRREDVAHRLDGFGVLVPAAERRNILGALFSSSLFPSRAPDDCVTITCFVGGSRQAERAREDTDLLVERVLLDLRQLLGVRGEPVFAKHVYWPRAIPQYTVGYQAVKDAADTTEQQNPGLYLAGNYRNGVSVGDCVASGQQVAERVASYLTRAG
;
A
#
# COMPACT_ATOMS: atom_id res chain seq x y z
N MET A 1 -8.95 49.49 -21.54
CA MET A 1 -9.62 49.56 -22.87
C MET A 1 -8.77 48.79 -23.90
N ARG A 2 -9.33 47.84 -24.61
CA ARG A 2 -8.74 46.92 -25.62
C ARG A 2 -8.01 45.71 -25.04
N VAL A 3 -8.21 44.46 -25.40
CA VAL A 3 -9.24 43.72 -26.17
C VAL A 3 -8.99 42.27 -25.76
N LEU A 4 -9.97 41.61 -25.14
CA LEU A 4 -10.04 40.16 -25.00
C LEU A 4 -11.08 39.75 -26.03
N ALA A 5 -10.65 39.11 -27.07
CA ALA A 5 -11.54 38.48 -28.05
C ALA A 5 -11.03 37.10 -28.40
N ASP A 6 -11.93 36.17 -28.24
CA ASP A 6 -12.07 34.90 -28.95
C ASP A 6 -10.89 33.97 -29.19
N MET A 7 -10.91 32.86 -28.42
CA MET A 7 -10.49 31.55 -28.96
C MET A 7 -11.38 30.44 -28.33
N THR A 8 -12.67 30.45 -28.62
CA THR A 8 -13.49 29.25 -28.55
C THR A 8 -13.42 28.52 -29.88
N GLY A 9 -12.33 27.83 -30.09
CA GLY A 9 -12.18 26.85 -31.16
C GLY A 9 -12.94 25.58 -30.81
N ASN A 10 -14.16 25.47 -31.30
CA ASN A 10 -14.97 24.27 -31.31
C ASN A 10 -14.28 23.26 -32.27
N VAL A 11 -13.44 22.37 -31.74
CA VAL A 11 -12.88 21.25 -32.51
C VAL A 11 -13.96 20.16 -32.53
N THR A 12 -14.79 20.20 -33.55
CA THR A 12 -15.55 19.04 -34.00
C THR A 12 -14.55 17.92 -34.32
N PRO A 13 -14.74 16.66 -33.83
CA PRO A 13 -13.92 15.54 -34.26
C PRO A 13 -14.20 15.33 -35.77
N THR A 14 -13.20 15.56 -36.58
CA THR A 14 -13.18 15.09 -37.96
C THR A 14 -13.23 13.57 -37.95
N GLU A 15 -14.30 13.01 -38.49
CA GLU A 15 -14.35 11.64 -38.96
C GLU A 15 -13.25 11.49 -40.02
N GLY A 16 -12.13 10.86 -39.62
CA GLY A 16 -10.98 10.59 -40.45
C GLY A 16 -10.42 9.23 -40.15
N ASP A 17 -10.66 8.35 -41.09
CA ASP A 17 -9.97 7.09 -41.37
C ASP A 17 -10.08 5.97 -40.28
N GLY A 18 -10.92 4.97 -40.61
CA GLY A 18 -11.31 3.85 -39.75
C GLY A 18 -10.23 2.80 -39.49
N GLY A 19 -9.22 3.14 -38.75
CA GLY A 19 -8.48 2.18 -37.93
C GLY A 19 -9.30 1.94 -36.66
N ASP A 20 -9.70 0.67 -36.44
CA ASP A 20 -10.51 0.22 -35.30
C ASP A 20 -9.78 0.52 -33.97
N VAL A 21 -10.00 1.73 -33.41
CA VAL A 21 -9.31 2.21 -32.21
C VAL A 21 -9.71 1.33 -31.03
N ARG A 22 -8.80 0.48 -30.59
CA ARG A 22 -9.02 -0.46 -29.47
C ARG A 22 -9.47 0.28 -28.21
N SER A 23 -10.50 -0.26 -27.57
CA SER A 23 -11.13 0.35 -26.41
C SER A 23 -11.00 -0.53 -25.17
N VAL A 24 -10.71 0.11 -24.03
CA VAL A 24 -10.51 -0.56 -22.74
C VAL A 24 -11.31 0.14 -21.66
N ALA A 25 -12.01 -0.63 -20.84
CA ALA A 25 -12.59 -0.15 -19.60
C ALA A 25 -11.67 -0.49 -18.43
N VAL A 26 -11.36 0.49 -17.60
CA VAL A 26 -10.68 0.29 -16.30
C VAL A 26 -11.70 0.57 -15.22
N VAL A 27 -11.83 -0.31 -14.23
CA VAL A 27 -12.79 -0.22 -13.14
C VAL A 27 -12.06 -0.04 -11.81
N GLY A 28 -12.28 1.11 -11.17
CA GLY A 28 -11.62 1.55 -9.94
C GLY A 28 -10.48 2.54 -10.21
N ALA A 29 -10.64 3.78 -9.71
CA ALA A 29 -9.66 4.86 -9.85
C ALA A 29 -8.75 5.00 -8.62
N GLY A 30 -8.39 3.91 -7.94
CA GLY A 30 -7.24 3.87 -7.05
C GLY A 30 -5.93 3.94 -7.85
N VAL A 31 -4.77 4.01 -7.17
CA VAL A 31 -3.45 4.15 -7.81
C VAL A 31 -3.24 3.14 -8.95
N THR A 32 -3.56 1.87 -8.74
CA THR A 32 -3.39 0.83 -9.78
C THR A 32 -4.20 1.14 -11.04
N GLY A 33 -5.47 1.54 -10.88
CA GLY A 33 -6.35 1.86 -12.01
C GLY A 33 -5.97 3.14 -12.72
N LEU A 34 -5.57 4.17 -11.97
CA LEU A 34 -5.07 5.44 -12.53
C LEU A 34 -3.81 5.21 -13.37
N VAL A 35 -2.83 4.46 -12.82
CA VAL A 35 -1.59 4.13 -13.55
C VAL A 35 -1.88 3.26 -14.77
N ALA A 36 -2.77 2.27 -14.67
CA ALA A 36 -3.15 1.45 -15.81
C ALA A 36 -3.80 2.27 -16.93
N ALA A 37 -4.73 3.17 -16.57
CA ALA A 37 -5.38 4.06 -17.53
C ALA A 37 -4.38 5.02 -18.19
N TYR A 38 -3.48 5.60 -17.40
CA TYR A 38 -2.41 6.47 -17.89
C TYR A 38 -1.51 5.77 -18.90
N GLU A 39 -1.01 4.59 -18.53
CA GLU A 39 -0.11 3.80 -19.37
C GLU A 39 -0.77 3.30 -20.68
N LEU A 40 -2.03 2.92 -20.63
CA LEU A 40 -2.80 2.53 -21.82
C LEU A 40 -3.03 3.72 -22.75
N ARG A 41 -3.39 4.89 -22.20
CA ARG A 41 -3.53 6.11 -23.02
C ARG A 41 -2.24 6.51 -23.71
N ARG A 42 -1.11 6.44 -23.02
CA ARG A 42 0.20 6.73 -23.64
C ARG A 42 0.52 5.82 -24.81
N ARG A 43 -0.08 4.62 -24.85
CA ARG A 43 0.04 3.67 -25.97
C ARG A 43 -1.05 3.85 -27.06
N GLY A 44 -1.82 4.94 -27.00
CA GLY A 44 -2.85 5.24 -28.00
C GLY A 44 -4.15 4.43 -27.84
N VAL A 45 -4.36 3.76 -26.70
CA VAL A 45 -5.59 3.00 -26.44
C VAL A 45 -6.71 3.95 -25.99
N ASN A 46 -7.92 3.75 -26.50
CA ASN A 46 -9.11 4.48 -26.04
C ASN A 46 -9.58 3.92 -24.69
N VAL A 47 -9.31 4.64 -23.60
CA VAL A 47 -9.60 4.21 -22.22
C VAL A 47 -10.81 4.93 -21.65
N THR A 48 -11.65 4.19 -20.93
CA THR A 48 -12.63 4.75 -20.00
C THR A 48 -12.37 4.20 -18.61
N LEU A 49 -12.10 5.10 -17.65
CA LEU A 49 -11.87 4.74 -16.24
C LEU A 49 -13.13 5.07 -15.44
N TYR A 50 -13.68 4.08 -14.76
CA TYR A 50 -14.87 4.17 -13.92
C TYR A 50 -14.50 4.17 -12.45
N GLU A 51 -15.06 5.11 -11.69
CA GLU A 51 -14.91 5.20 -10.24
C GLU A 51 -16.28 5.39 -9.59
N ALA A 52 -16.57 4.58 -8.57
CA ALA A 52 -17.85 4.60 -7.88
C ALA A 52 -18.03 5.83 -6.98
N SER A 53 -16.94 6.32 -6.40
CA SER A 53 -16.93 7.52 -5.56
C SER A 53 -16.88 8.81 -6.37
N GLY A 54 -17.09 9.94 -5.70
CA GLY A 54 -16.99 11.26 -6.31
C GLY A 54 -15.56 11.79 -6.47
N HIS A 55 -14.52 10.96 -6.27
CA HIS A 55 -13.11 11.36 -6.33
C HIS A 55 -12.22 10.19 -6.73
N ALA A 56 -11.11 10.47 -7.38
CA ALA A 56 -10.06 9.51 -7.69
C ALA A 56 -9.06 9.36 -6.53
N GLY A 57 -8.11 8.42 -6.64
CA GLY A 57 -7.01 8.20 -5.69
C GLY A 57 -7.25 7.06 -4.70
N GLY A 58 -8.49 6.61 -4.51
CA GLY A 58 -8.81 5.53 -3.57
C GLY A 58 -8.44 5.89 -2.12
N ALA A 59 -7.48 5.19 -1.53
CA ALA A 59 -7.02 5.46 -0.16
C ALA A 59 -6.04 6.64 -0.06
N ILE A 60 -5.50 7.14 -1.16
CA ILE A 60 -4.60 8.30 -1.17
C ILE A 60 -5.44 9.57 -1.20
N ARG A 61 -5.48 10.26 -0.07
CA ARG A 61 -6.12 11.55 0.11
C ARG A 61 -5.35 12.35 1.15
N THR A 62 -5.29 13.66 0.95
CA THR A 62 -4.64 14.60 1.86
C THR A 62 -5.63 15.68 2.28
N THR A 63 -5.60 16.08 3.55
CA THR A 63 -6.34 17.24 4.05
C THR A 63 -5.36 18.30 4.50
N HIS A 64 -5.58 19.53 4.04
CA HIS A 64 -4.91 20.73 4.55
C HIS A 64 -5.91 21.52 5.39
N ALA A 65 -5.59 21.79 6.66
CA ALA A 65 -6.39 22.61 7.51
C ALA A 65 -5.51 23.24 8.61
N ASP A 66 -5.72 24.51 8.90
CA ASP A 66 -5.05 25.28 9.97
C ASP A 66 -3.51 25.18 9.91
N GLY A 67 -2.93 25.08 8.71
CA GLY A 67 -1.49 24.91 8.49
C GLY A 67 -0.97 23.49 8.71
N PHE A 68 -1.84 22.54 9.08
CA PHE A 68 -1.52 21.13 9.20
C PHE A 68 -1.85 20.37 7.90
N LEU A 69 -1.04 19.33 7.63
CA LEU A 69 -1.28 18.37 6.57
C LEU A 69 -1.52 16.99 7.16
N ALA A 70 -2.68 16.39 6.86
CA ALA A 70 -3.09 15.07 7.33
C ALA A 70 -3.32 14.11 6.16
N GLU A 71 -2.55 13.02 6.12
CA GLU A 71 -2.76 11.93 5.18
C GLU A 71 -3.89 11.01 5.68
N HIS A 72 -4.80 10.63 4.79
CA HIS A 72 -5.89 9.72 5.14
C HIS A 72 -5.46 8.25 5.14
N GLY A 73 -4.57 7.88 4.23
CA GLY A 73 -4.08 6.52 4.03
C GLY A 73 -2.56 6.43 4.14
N PRO A 74 -1.84 6.07 3.06
CA PRO A 74 -0.39 6.01 3.08
C PRO A 74 0.23 7.41 3.27
N ASN A 75 1.19 7.51 4.19
CA ASN A 75 1.89 8.76 4.50
C ASN A 75 3.14 8.97 3.62
N SER A 76 3.64 7.89 3.05
CA SER A 76 4.87 7.85 2.25
C SER A 76 4.95 6.53 1.50
N PHE A 77 5.88 6.43 0.57
CA PHE A 77 6.21 5.18 -0.10
C PHE A 77 7.68 5.11 -0.49
N VAL A 78 8.14 3.91 -0.78
CA VAL A 78 9.53 3.66 -1.17
C VAL A 78 9.64 3.71 -2.69
N THR A 79 10.65 4.40 -3.21
CA THR A 79 10.90 4.47 -4.65
C THR A 79 11.40 3.14 -5.22
N SER A 80 11.10 2.95 -6.50
CA SER A 80 11.61 1.87 -7.34
C SER A 80 11.83 2.41 -8.75
N ALA A 81 12.49 1.67 -9.61
CA ALA A 81 12.66 2.10 -11.01
C ALA A 81 11.31 2.40 -11.70
N ALA A 82 10.27 1.62 -11.39
CA ALA A 82 8.93 1.84 -11.90
C ALA A 82 8.33 3.16 -11.41
N VAL A 83 8.49 3.46 -10.12
CA VAL A 83 8.05 4.71 -9.50
C VAL A 83 8.83 5.90 -10.03
N ASP A 84 10.17 5.82 -10.07
CA ASP A 84 11.02 6.92 -10.55
C ASP A 84 10.69 7.28 -12.02
N THR A 85 10.43 6.27 -12.86
CA THR A 85 9.97 6.48 -14.24
C THR A 85 8.62 7.18 -14.28
N LEU A 86 7.66 6.77 -13.45
CA LEU A 86 6.34 7.40 -13.40
C LEU A 86 6.42 8.87 -12.94
N LEU A 87 7.19 9.14 -11.89
CA LEU A 87 7.40 10.50 -11.38
C LEU A 87 8.01 11.41 -12.45
N GLN A 88 8.98 10.89 -13.21
CA GLN A 88 9.58 11.62 -14.33
C GLN A 88 8.57 11.90 -15.44
N GLN A 89 7.71 10.95 -15.78
CA GLN A 89 6.71 11.08 -16.82
C GLN A 89 5.57 12.04 -16.47
N LEU A 90 5.33 12.24 -15.17
CA LEU A 90 4.31 13.15 -14.63
C LEU A 90 4.90 14.53 -14.23
N ASP A 91 6.20 14.76 -14.45
CA ASP A 91 6.92 15.97 -14.07
C ASP A 91 6.81 16.32 -12.58
N LEU A 92 6.80 15.27 -11.72
CA LEU A 92 6.64 15.41 -10.25
C LEU A 92 7.95 15.41 -9.47
N GLN A 93 9.12 15.44 -10.11
CA GLN A 93 10.41 15.30 -9.44
C GLN A 93 10.67 16.41 -8.42
N ASP A 94 10.23 17.64 -8.72
CA ASP A 94 10.42 18.81 -7.87
C ASP A 94 9.42 18.87 -6.70
N ASP A 95 8.30 18.13 -6.80
CA ASP A 95 7.31 18.02 -5.72
C ASP A 95 7.67 16.95 -4.69
N VAL A 96 8.64 16.08 -5.01
CA VAL A 96 9.06 14.98 -4.14
C VAL A 96 9.85 15.50 -2.94
N VAL A 97 9.48 15.01 -1.76
CA VAL A 97 10.22 15.25 -0.51
C VAL A 97 10.73 13.91 0.01
N GLU A 98 12.04 13.80 0.22
CA GLU A 98 12.64 12.66 0.89
C GLU A 98 12.45 12.72 2.40
N ALA A 99 12.27 11.57 3.03
CA ALA A 99 12.20 11.50 4.48
C ALA A 99 13.50 12.02 5.11
N ASN A 100 13.37 12.84 6.13
CA ASN A 100 14.49 13.43 6.86
C ASN A 100 15.45 12.34 7.36
N PRO A 101 16.72 12.33 6.94
CA PRO A 101 17.67 11.30 7.34
C PRO A 101 18.02 11.35 8.84
N GLU A 102 17.78 12.47 9.53
CA GLU A 102 17.96 12.58 10.97
C GLU A 102 16.84 11.89 11.74
N ALA A 103 15.64 11.77 11.17
CA ALA A 103 14.50 11.05 11.74
C ALA A 103 14.58 9.52 11.46
N ASN A 104 15.76 8.94 11.59
CA ASN A 104 16.03 7.55 11.20
C ASN A 104 15.77 6.50 12.30
N LYS A 105 15.58 6.93 13.55
CA LYS A 105 15.28 5.99 14.63
C LYS A 105 13.88 5.43 14.49
N ARG A 106 13.77 4.14 14.61
CA ARG A 106 12.48 3.43 14.71
C ARG A 106 12.35 2.93 16.13
N TYR A 107 11.33 3.39 16.83
CA TYR A 107 11.11 2.98 18.22
C TYR A 107 10.13 1.81 18.27
N VAL A 108 10.38 0.90 19.22
CA VAL A 108 9.46 -0.16 19.60
C VAL A 108 9.23 -0.06 21.09
N VAL A 109 8.00 -0.18 21.54
CA VAL A 109 7.67 -0.17 22.96
C VAL A 109 8.01 -1.52 23.59
N ARG A 110 8.74 -1.49 24.73
CA ARG A 110 8.95 -2.64 25.59
C ARG A 110 8.87 -2.23 27.04
N SER A 111 8.02 -2.90 27.81
CA SER A 111 7.77 -2.58 29.23
C SER A 111 7.43 -1.08 29.42
N SER A 112 6.57 -0.55 28.55
CA SER A 112 6.15 0.86 28.50
C SER A 112 7.27 1.88 28.17
N VAL A 113 8.45 1.43 27.76
CA VAL A 113 9.58 2.28 27.36
C VAL A 113 9.80 2.21 25.86
N MET A 114 9.91 3.35 25.21
CA MET A 114 10.29 3.45 23.80
C MET A 114 11.78 3.13 23.63
N THR A 115 12.10 2.05 22.96
CA THR A 115 13.47 1.59 22.73
C THR A 115 13.78 1.66 21.25
N PRO A 116 14.91 2.24 20.82
CA PRO A 116 15.31 2.25 19.42
C PRO A 116 15.50 0.82 18.89
N PHE A 117 14.91 0.53 17.73
CA PHE A 117 15.08 -0.76 17.06
C PHE A 117 16.51 -0.87 16.50
N PRO A 118 17.22 -1.97 16.75
CA PRO A 118 18.59 -2.16 16.30
C PRO A 118 18.65 -2.42 14.79
N LEU A 119 19.19 -1.48 14.02
CA LEU A 119 19.34 -1.60 12.56
C LEU A 119 20.66 -2.24 12.13
N THR A 120 21.60 -2.41 13.05
CA THR A 120 22.91 -3.00 12.76
C THR A 120 23.20 -4.21 13.66
N PRO A 121 24.04 -5.16 13.22
CA PRO A 121 24.43 -6.31 14.06
C PRO A 121 25.05 -5.90 15.40
N GLY A 122 25.84 -4.83 15.43
CA GLY A 122 26.43 -4.31 16.68
C GLY A 122 25.35 -3.75 17.63
N ALA A 123 24.39 -2.98 17.10
CA ALA A 123 23.24 -2.48 17.87
C ALA A 123 22.36 -3.62 18.40
N MET A 124 22.26 -4.75 17.66
CA MET A 124 21.51 -5.92 18.10
C MET A 124 22.11 -6.54 19.38
N LEU A 125 23.40 -6.53 19.55
CA LEU A 125 24.05 -7.03 20.76
C LEU A 125 23.77 -6.12 21.99
N GLY A 126 23.72 -4.81 21.76
CA GLY A 126 23.50 -3.80 22.83
C GLY A 126 22.06 -3.49 23.17
N THR A 127 21.09 -3.87 22.33
CA THR A 127 19.68 -3.49 22.53
C THR A 127 19.06 -4.12 23.77
N SER A 128 18.19 -3.38 24.45
CA SER A 128 17.33 -3.89 25.52
C SER A 128 16.02 -4.51 24.99
N LEU A 129 15.74 -4.40 23.68
CA LEU A 129 14.55 -5.00 23.07
C LEU A 129 14.53 -6.54 23.14
N LEU A 130 15.69 -7.18 23.23
CA LEU A 130 15.82 -8.62 23.27
C LEU A 130 16.64 -9.06 24.49
N SER A 131 16.19 -10.09 25.17
CA SER A 131 16.95 -10.73 26.24
C SER A 131 18.21 -11.41 25.69
N PHE A 132 19.15 -11.72 26.57
CA PHE A 132 20.35 -12.47 26.18
C PHE A 132 20.01 -13.83 25.55
N LYS A 133 19.00 -14.52 26.05
CA LYS A 133 18.51 -15.79 25.49
C LYS A 133 17.99 -15.64 24.07
N ALA A 134 17.23 -14.57 23.80
CA ALA A 134 16.72 -14.30 22.46
C ALA A 134 17.87 -13.97 21.49
N LYS A 135 18.85 -13.16 21.90
CA LYS A 135 20.04 -12.84 21.10
C LYS A 135 20.83 -14.11 20.76
N LEU A 136 21.04 -15.00 21.73
CA LEU A 136 21.70 -16.30 21.49
C LEU A 136 20.88 -17.16 20.51
N ARG A 137 19.55 -17.17 20.64
CA ARG A 137 18.65 -17.89 19.71
C ARG A 137 18.80 -17.38 18.28
N VAL A 138 18.86 -16.08 18.08
CA VAL A 138 19.10 -15.46 16.74
C VAL A 138 20.48 -15.87 16.19
N LEU A 139 21.52 -15.88 17.00
CA LEU A 139 22.85 -16.32 16.59
C LEU A 139 22.90 -17.81 16.18
N LEU A 140 22.08 -18.64 16.83
CA LEU A 140 21.97 -20.07 16.54
C LEU A 140 20.97 -20.38 15.40
N GLU A 141 20.37 -19.37 14.77
CA GLU A 141 19.42 -19.54 13.65
C GLU A 141 19.97 -20.44 12.53
N PRO A 142 21.26 -20.33 12.11
CA PRO A 142 21.80 -21.19 11.04
C PRO A 142 21.79 -22.68 11.35
N LEU A 143 21.63 -23.08 12.61
CA LEU A 143 21.55 -24.47 13.05
C LEU A 143 20.10 -24.98 13.13
N VAL A 144 19.11 -24.11 12.97
CA VAL A 144 17.70 -24.49 12.99
C VAL A 144 17.35 -25.26 11.73
N ARG A 145 16.75 -26.43 11.90
CA ARG A 145 16.37 -27.32 10.81
C ARG A 145 15.38 -26.64 9.87
N THR A 146 15.64 -26.72 8.57
CA THR A 146 14.75 -26.26 7.52
C THR A 146 13.49 -27.13 7.52
N ARG A 147 12.34 -26.51 7.25
CA ARG A 147 11.10 -27.25 7.08
C ARG A 147 11.13 -27.99 5.75
N THR A 148 10.82 -29.29 5.79
CA THR A 148 10.81 -30.14 4.59
C THR A 148 9.46 -30.21 3.89
N GLN A 149 8.39 -29.73 4.57
CA GLN A 149 7.05 -29.70 4.01
C GLN A 149 6.81 -28.38 3.28
N ASP A 150 6.39 -28.47 2.03
CA ASP A 150 6.03 -27.33 1.16
C ASP A 150 4.60 -26.82 1.46
N THR A 151 4.25 -26.78 2.75
CA THR A 151 2.95 -26.26 3.22
C THR A 151 3.13 -24.83 3.68
N ASP A 152 2.22 -23.97 3.29
CA ASP A 152 2.17 -22.58 3.75
C ASP A 152 2.13 -22.51 5.28
N GLU A 153 2.86 -21.56 5.86
CA GLU A 153 2.91 -21.34 7.31
C GLU A 153 2.71 -19.87 7.65
N SER A 154 2.17 -19.62 8.86
CA SER A 154 2.02 -18.25 9.32
C SER A 154 3.38 -17.62 9.65
N VAL A 155 3.44 -16.29 9.55
CA VAL A 155 4.63 -15.52 9.94
C VAL A 155 5.02 -15.83 11.38
N ALA A 156 4.04 -15.93 12.29
CA ALA A 156 4.30 -16.27 13.68
C ALA A 156 4.94 -17.66 13.84
N SER A 157 4.42 -18.67 13.16
CA SER A 157 4.98 -20.03 13.16
C SER A 157 6.43 -20.04 12.66
N PHE A 158 6.66 -19.38 11.51
CA PHE A 158 7.99 -19.26 10.91
C PHE A 158 8.99 -18.60 11.87
N VAL A 159 8.62 -17.44 12.44
CA VAL A 159 9.50 -16.66 13.32
C VAL A 159 9.77 -17.39 14.63
N ARG A 160 8.74 -17.99 15.27
CA ARG A 160 8.94 -18.77 16.48
C ARG A 160 9.90 -19.93 16.28
N ARG A 161 9.76 -20.63 15.19
CA ARG A 161 10.61 -21.77 14.83
C ARG A 161 12.05 -21.33 14.58
N ARG A 162 12.26 -20.26 13.83
CA ARG A 162 13.59 -19.78 13.42
C ARG A 162 14.27 -18.91 14.49
N LEU A 163 13.57 -17.90 14.96
CA LEU A 163 14.14 -16.80 15.74
C LEU A 163 13.66 -16.76 17.19
N GLY A 164 12.56 -17.46 17.50
CA GLY A 164 12.01 -17.54 18.84
C GLY A 164 10.90 -16.53 19.13
N HIS A 165 10.22 -16.70 20.28
CA HIS A 165 9.02 -15.91 20.66
C HIS A 165 9.33 -14.43 20.83
N GLU A 166 10.42 -14.10 21.50
CA GLU A 166 10.72 -12.70 21.84
C GLU A 166 11.01 -11.84 20.59
N VAL A 167 11.61 -12.44 19.54
CA VAL A 167 11.77 -11.79 18.24
C VAL A 167 10.42 -11.61 17.55
N LEU A 168 9.53 -12.58 17.69
CA LEU A 168 8.16 -12.42 17.19
C LEU A 168 7.49 -11.24 17.89
N ASP A 169 7.48 -11.21 19.22
CA ASP A 169 6.71 -10.26 20.01
C ASP A 169 7.21 -8.82 19.87
N TYR A 170 8.54 -8.59 19.81
CA TYR A 170 9.13 -7.24 19.88
C TYR A 170 9.82 -6.77 18.60
N ALA A 171 9.91 -7.61 17.58
CA ALA A 171 10.46 -7.20 16.29
C ALA A 171 9.46 -7.40 15.14
N VAL A 172 8.90 -8.61 15.00
CA VAL A 172 8.09 -8.95 13.83
C VAL A 172 6.64 -8.52 14.00
N ASP A 173 6.03 -8.76 15.15
CA ASP A 173 4.64 -8.38 15.45
C ASP A 173 4.38 -6.87 15.29
N PRO A 174 5.17 -5.97 15.90
CA PRO A 174 4.97 -4.53 15.71
C PRO A 174 5.20 -4.09 14.26
N PHE A 175 6.12 -4.72 13.54
CA PHE A 175 6.35 -4.45 12.13
C PHE A 175 5.15 -4.84 11.25
N ILE A 176 4.56 -6.02 11.48
CA ILE A 176 3.35 -6.48 10.79
C ILE A 176 2.17 -5.57 11.10
N SER A 177 1.99 -5.19 12.36
CA SER A 177 0.95 -4.24 12.77
C SER A 177 1.10 -2.89 12.08
N GLY A 178 2.33 -2.41 11.90
CA GLY A 178 2.61 -1.14 11.22
C GLY A 178 2.39 -1.16 9.72
N ILE A 179 2.59 -2.30 9.03
CA ILE A 179 2.47 -2.40 7.56
C ILE A 179 1.09 -2.90 7.15
N PHE A 180 0.60 -3.97 7.77
CA PHE A 180 -0.62 -4.66 7.37
C PHE A 180 -1.80 -4.36 8.29
N ALA A 181 -1.57 -3.73 9.47
CA ALA A 181 -2.54 -3.73 10.57
C ALA A 181 -3.05 -5.17 10.85
N GLY A 182 -2.18 -6.16 10.62
CA GLY A 182 -2.49 -7.58 10.56
C GLY A 182 -2.12 -8.34 11.82
N ASP A 183 -2.38 -9.65 11.77
CA ASP A 183 -1.99 -10.60 12.81
C ASP A 183 -0.94 -11.58 12.24
N PRO A 184 0.28 -11.66 12.81
CA PRO A 184 1.29 -12.62 12.38
C PRO A 184 0.87 -14.07 12.51
N GLU A 185 -0.14 -14.39 13.34
CA GLU A 185 -0.67 -15.75 13.47
C GLU A 185 -1.44 -16.21 12.25
N THR A 186 -2.04 -15.29 11.51
CA THR A 186 -2.87 -15.59 10.34
C THR A 186 -2.19 -15.29 9.01
N LEU A 187 -1.27 -14.31 8.98
CA LEU A 187 -0.58 -13.92 7.75
C LEU A 187 0.37 -15.02 7.26
N SER A 188 0.32 -15.33 5.98
CA SER A 188 1.21 -16.27 5.31
C SER A 188 2.61 -15.70 5.17
N MET A 189 3.61 -16.47 5.56
CA MET A 189 5.01 -16.12 5.35
C MET A 189 5.37 -16.03 3.87
N ALA A 190 4.85 -16.96 3.07
CA ALA A 190 5.14 -17.04 1.64
C ALA A 190 4.54 -15.87 0.84
N HIS A 191 3.38 -15.36 1.27
CA HIS A 191 2.66 -14.32 0.53
C HIS A 191 2.87 -12.90 1.06
N ALA A 192 3.06 -12.74 2.38
CA ALA A 192 3.35 -11.44 2.98
C ALA A 192 4.85 -11.08 2.88
N PHE A 193 5.75 -12.06 2.95
CA PHE A 193 7.20 -11.87 2.92
C PHE A 193 7.91 -12.88 2.01
N PRO A 194 7.59 -12.92 0.71
CA PRO A 194 8.07 -13.95 -0.22
C PRO A 194 9.59 -14.05 -0.28
N ARG A 195 10.30 -12.92 -0.19
CA ARG A 195 11.77 -12.90 -0.18
C ARG A 195 12.39 -13.58 1.03
N VAL A 196 11.79 -13.39 2.21
CA VAL A 196 12.28 -14.00 3.46
C VAL A 196 12.01 -15.50 3.43
N ALA A 197 10.85 -15.93 2.94
CA ALA A 197 10.52 -17.34 2.74
C ALA A 197 11.49 -17.99 1.75
N GLU A 198 11.85 -17.29 0.67
CA GLU A 198 12.78 -17.77 -0.35
C GLU A 198 14.21 -17.92 0.19
N LEU A 199 14.66 -17.05 1.12
CA LEU A 199 15.97 -17.20 1.78
C LEU A 199 16.08 -18.53 2.53
N GLU A 200 15.04 -18.93 3.27
CA GLU A 200 15.02 -20.24 3.92
C GLU A 200 15.04 -21.36 2.89
N ARG A 201 14.22 -21.28 1.86
CA ARG A 201 14.10 -22.31 0.83
C ARG A 201 15.42 -22.53 0.07
N GLN A 202 16.11 -21.44 -0.32
CA GLN A 202 17.36 -21.53 -1.10
C GLN A 202 18.58 -21.86 -0.26
N TYR A 203 18.70 -21.27 0.94
CA TYR A 203 19.92 -21.33 1.73
C TYR A 203 19.79 -22.12 3.03
N GLY A 204 18.58 -22.59 3.34
CA GLY A 204 18.28 -23.30 4.59
C GLY A 204 18.36 -22.43 5.86
N SER A 205 18.69 -21.14 5.73
CA SER A 205 18.91 -20.21 6.83
C SER A 205 18.78 -18.77 6.35
N LEU A 206 18.15 -17.92 7.16
CA LEU A 206 18.04 -16.49 6.91
C LEU A 206 19.40 -15.80 6.95
N SER A 207 20.19 -16.11 7.98
CA SER A 207 21.52 -15.52 8.18
C SER A 207 22.49 -15.87 7.05
N LYS A 208 22.52 -17.15 6.63
CA LYS A 208 23.31 -17.59 5.49
C LYS A 208 22.84 -16.94 4.19
N GLY A 209 21.55 -16.89 3.95
CA GLY A 209 20.95 -16.27 2.76
C GLY A 209 21.32 -14.79 2.65
N LEU A 210 21.17 -14.01 3.71
CA LEU A 210 21.55 -12.60 3.75
C LEU A 210 23.04 -12.40 3.51
N MET A 211 23.90 -13.26 4.08
CA MET A 211 25.35 -13.18 3.86
C MET A 211 25.74 -13.50 2.41
N MET A 212 25.10 -14.51 1.80
CA MET A 212 25.35 -14.87 0.40
C MET A 212 24.86 -13.79 -0.56
N GLN A 213 23.68 -13.19 -0.31
CA GLN A 213 23.20 -12.05 -1.09
C GLN A 213 24.17 -10.86 -1.01
N ARG A 214 24.65 -10.50 0.19
CA ARG A 214 25.66 -9.42 0.33
C ARG A 214 26.93 -9.71 -0.47
N LYS A 215 27.42 -10.95 -0.49
CA LYS A 215 28.59 -11.33 -1.29
C LYS A 215 28.34 -11.18 -2.80
N ARG A 216 27.17 -11.60 -3.31
CA ARG A 216 26.80 -11.45 -4.71
C ARG A 216 26.71 -9.98 -5.14
N PHE A 217 26.12 -9.13 -4.29
CA PHE A 217 26.10 -7.69 -4.55
C PHE A 217 27.49 -7.05 -4.58
N SER A 218 28.42 -7.50 -3.74
CA SER A 218 29.80 -6.99 -3.77
C SER A 218 30.60 -7.50 -4.96
N SER A 219 30.19 -8.60 -5.60
CA SER A 219 30.82 -9.14 -6.82
C SER A 219 30.22 -8.63 -8.14
N GLY A 220 29.25 -7.70 -8.08
CA GLY A 220 28.68 -7.07 -9.28
C GLY A 220 27.62 -7.90 -10.03
N GLU A 221 27.19 -9.03 -9.50
CA GLU A 221 26.11 -9.83 -10.08
C GLU A 221 24.75 -9.17 -9.80
N THR A 222 24.10 -8.68 -10.86
CA THR A 222 22.73 -8.13 -10.79
C THR A 222 21.71 -9.27 -10.72
N ASN A 223 20.84 -9.24 -9.72
CA ASN A 223 19.74 -10.19 -9.61
C ASN A 223 18.49 -9.58 -10.27
N PRO A 224 17.88 -10.17 -11.31
CA PRO A 224 16.70 -9.65 -11.99
C PRO A 224 15.39 -9.66 -11.15
N ALA A 225 15.43 -10.20 -9.93
CA ALA A 225 14.23 -10.38 -9.07
C ALA A 225 13.98 -9.25 -8.06
N THR A 226 14.38 -7.99 -8.34
CA THR A 226 14.28 -6.89 -7.37
C THR A 226 13.05 -6.00 -7.58
N HIS A 227 11.84 -6.52 -7.49
CA HIS A 227 10.62 -5.70 -7.59
C HIS A 227 9.82 -5.53 -6.30
N GLU A 228 10.29 -5.99 -5.13
CA GLU A 228 9.54 -5.81 -3.89
C GLU A 228 10.41 -5.12 -2.82
N GLY A 229 10.03 -3.88 -2.49
CA GLY A 229 10.69 -3.04 -1.50
C GLY A 229 10.46 -3.50 -0.07
N HIS A 230 11.28 -3.12 0.80
CA HIS A 230 11.28 -2.80 2.23
C HIS A 230 12.40 -3.39 3.08
N LEU A 231 13.13 -4.45 2.70
CA LEU A 231 14.13 -5.04 3.62
C LEU A 231 15.56 -5.25 3.08
N THR A 232 15.80 -5.02 1.79
CA THR A 232 17.18 -5.13 1.26
C THR A 232 17.43 -4.12 0.15
N SER A 233 18.19 -3.08 0.44
CA SER A 233 18.67 -2.10 -0.53
C SER A 233 19.61 -2.74 -1.55
N SER A 234 19.24 -2.70 -2.84
CA SER A 234 20.16 -2.90 -3.95
C SER A 234 21.06 -1.67 -4.13
N PRO A 235 22.36 -1.78 -4.46
CA PRO A 235 23.23 -0.62 -4.64
C PRO A 235 22.95 0.22 -5.90
N ALA A 236 22.09 -0.23 -6.81
CA ALA A 236 21.91 0.36 -8.13
C ALA A 236 20.92 1.55 -8.19
N ALA A 237 20.07 1.75 -7.20
CA ALA A 237 19.38 2.98 -6.86
C ALA A 237 19.00 2.84 -5.38
N ARG A 238 19.51 3.69 -4.51
CA ARG A 238 19.10 3.69 -3.11
C ARG A 238 17.61 3.91 -3.07
N ALA A 239 16.84 2.89 -2.69
CA ALA A 239 15.42 3.00 -2.45
C ALA A 239 15.20 4.12 -1.42
N ARG A 240 14.56 5.22 -1.83
CA ARG A 240 14.30 6.40 -1.02
C ARG A 240 12.90 6.31 -0.47
N LEU A 241 12.71 6.68 0.78
CA LEU A 241 11.38 6.87 1.34
C LEU A 241 10.96 8.30 1.02
N ILE A 242 9.89 8.45 0.29
CA ILE A 242 9.41 9.75 -0.22
C ILE A 242 7.95 10.02 0.13
N SER A 243 7.62 11.29 0.10
CA SER A 243 6.27 11.84 0.05
C SER A 243 6.28 13.04 -0.92
N PHE A 244 5.26 13.88 -0.91
CA PHE A 244 5.22 15.12 -1.69
C PHE A 244 5.05 16.33 -0.75
N VAL A 245 5.47 17.49 -1.21
CA VAL A 245 5.36 18.76 -0.44
C VAL A 245 3.92 18.97 0.01
N ASP A 246 2.95 18.83 -0.91
CA ASP A 246 1.52 19.01 -0.65
C ASP A 246 0.79 17.70 -0.31
N GLY A 247 1.54 16.67 0.10
CA GLY A 247 1.00 15.39 0.51
C GLY A 247 0.85 14.37 -0.62
N MET A 248 0.52 13.16 -0.21
CA MET A 248 0.46 11.99 -1.10
C MET A 248 -0.55 12.13 -2.24
N GLN A 249 -1.58 12.95 -2.07
CA GLN A 249 -2.62 13.17 -3.08
C GLN A 249 -2.05 13.80 -4.37
N THR A 250 -0.93 14.51 -4.30
CA THR A 250 -0.22 15.07 -5.46
C THR A 250 -0.01 14.04 -6.59
N LEU A 251 0.35 12.79 -6.23
CA LEU A 251 0.52 11.72 -7.22
C LEU A 251 -0.79 11.38 -7.95
N THR A 252 -1.88 11.28 -7.20
CA THR A 252 -3.18 10.89 -7.79
C THR A 252 -3.81 12.01 -8.57
N ASP A 253 -3.62 13.26 -8.16
CA ASP A 253 -4.10 14.45 -8.87
C ASP A 253 -3.36 14.62 -10.21
N ALA A 254 -2.05 14.42 -10.25
CA ALA A 254 -1.26 14.45 -11.48
C ALA A 254 -1.68 13.32 -12.45
N LEU A 255 -1.92 12.12 -11.94
CA LEU A 255 -2.46 11.02 -12.75
C LEU A 255 -3.85 11.35 -13.29
N GLU A 256 -4.76 11.87 -12.47
CA GLU A 256 -6.09 12.27 -12.87
C GLU A 256 -6.04 13.35 -13.97
N ALA A 257 -5.22 14.39 -13.79
CA ALA A 257 -5.03 15.45 -14.78
C ALA A 257 -4.51 14.90 -16.12
N SER A 258 -3.57 13.94 -16.08
CA SER A 258 -2.98 13.35 -17.29
C SER A 258 -3.95 12.50 -18.11
N ILE A 259 -5.03 12.01 -17.47
CA ILE A 259 -6.09 11.19 -18.11
C ILE A 259 -7.42 11.95 -18.24
N ALA A 260 -7.38 13.27 -18.20
CA ALA A 260 -8.59 14.11 -18.32
C ALA A 260 -9.47 13.69 -19.52
N GLY A 261 -10.79 13.67 -19.30
CA GLY A 261 -11.78 13.24 -20.28
C GLY A 261 -12.08 11.74 -20.33
N THR A 262 -11.22 10.89 -19.73
CA THR A 262 -11.47 9.44 -19.67
C THR A 262 -12.12 8.98 -18.36
N LEU A 263 -11.95 9.73 -17.29
CA LEU A 263 -12.44 9.40 -15.95
C LEU A 263 -13.95 9.69 -15.83
N ARG A 264 -14.65 8.76 -15.21
CA ARG A 264 -16.07 8.83 -14.87
C ARG A 264 -16.25 8.62 -13.37
N LEU A 265 -16.33 9.70 -12.62
CA LEU A 265 -16.58 9.71 -11.18
C LEU A 265 -18.07 9.52 -10.87
N GLY A 266 -18.40 9.00 -9.68
CA GLY A 266 -19.77 8.72 -9.28
C GLY A 266 -20.46 7.69 -10.19
N CYS A 267 -19.69 6.84 -10.84
CA CYS A 267 -20.16 5.92 -11.86
C CYS A 267 -19.80 4.46 -11.49
N PRO A 268 -20.55 3.86 -10.55
CA PRO A 268 -20.32 2.48 -10.15
C PRO A 268 -20.57 1.50 -11.30
N VAL A 269 -19.62 0.59 -11.53
CA VAL A 269 -19.81 -0.55 -12.44
C VAL A 269 -20.54 -1.64 -11.67
N ARG A 270 -21.67 -2.10 -12.22
CA ARG A 270 -22.54 -3.13 -11.60
C ARG A 270 -22.29 -4.52 -12.18
N LEU A 271 -22.13 -4.58 -13.51
CA LEU A 271 -21.99 -5.84 -14.23
C LEU A 271 -20.91 -5.74 -15.30
N VAL A 272 -20.11 -6.78 -15.42
CA VAL A 272 -19.18 -6.97 -16.54
C VAL A 272 -19.46 -8.34 -17.12
N HIS A 273 -19.77 -8.40 -18.43
CA HIS A 273 -20.12 -9.63 -19.11
C HIS A 273 -19.63 -9.64 -20.56
N ARG A 274 -19.72 -10.78 -21.23
CA ARG A 274 -19.43 -10.90 -22.66
C ARG A 274 -20.72 -10.94 -23.48
N GLN A 275 -20.72 -10.20 -24.58
CA GLN A 275 -21.77 -10.24 -25.60
C GLN A 275 -21.09 -10.20 -26.96
N GLU A 276 -21.45 -11.14 -27.84
CA GLU A 276 -20.90 -11.25 -29.22
C GLU A 276 -19.37 -11.20 -29.31
N GLY A 277 -18.71 -11.86 -28.34
CA GLY A 277 -17.24 -11.94 -28.29
C GLY A 277 -16.53 -10.73 -27.66
N ARG A 278 -17.22 -9.62 -27.42
CA ARG A 278 -16.69 -8.41 -26.80
C ARG A 278 -17.13 -8.27 -25.34
N TRP A 279 -16.45 -7.44 -24.59
CA TRP A 279 -16.82 -7.12 -23.21
C TRP A 279 -17.84 -6.00 -23.17
N VAL A 280 -18.83 -6.14 -22.31
CA VAL A 280 -19.84 -5.11 -21.99
C VAL A 280 -19.70 -4.73 -20.53
N VAL A 281 -19.61 -3.44 -20.27
CA VAL A 281 -19.52 -2.85 -18.93
C VAL A 281 -20.78 -2.04 -18.69
N ASP A 282 -21.56 -2.42 -17.69
CA ASP A 282 -22.77 -1.73 -17.26
C ASP A 282 -22.42 -0.85 -16.06
N ALA A 283 -22.45 0.46 -16.27
CA ALA A 283 -22.05 1.46 -15.29
C ALA A 283 -23.08 2.58 -15.19
N GLY A 284 -23.21 3.18 -14.01
CA GLY A 284 -24.08 4.34 -13.75
C GLY A 284 -24.87 4.23 -12.48
N GLN A 285 -25.44 5.36 -12.06
CA GLN A 285 -26.37 5.46 -10.91
C GLN A 285 -27.80 5.18 -11.33
N ASP A 286 -28.65 4.91 -10.35
CA ASP A 286 -30.06 4.50 -10.42
C ASP A 286 -30.86 4.99 -11.65
N GLY A 287 -31.25 4.03 -12.50
CA GLY A 287 -32.07 4.27 -13.68
C GLY A 287 -31.33 4.83 -14.92
N ALA A 288 -30.08 5.27 -14.79
CA ALA A 288 -29.25 5.81 -15.86
C ALA A 288 -28.07 4.89 -16.25
N ALA A 289 -28.19 3.58 -16.02
CA ALA A 289 -27.15 2.63 -16.40
C ALA A 289 -26.90 2.71 -17.91
N ARG A 290 -25.63 2.87 -18.29
CA ARG A 290 -25.19 2.89 -19.67
C ARG A 290 -24.26 1.70 -19.90
N SER A 291 -24.60 0.90 -20.89
CA SER A 291 -23.73 -0.20 -21.34
C SER A 291 -22.71 0.34 -22.33
N ARG A 292 -21.46 -0.06 -22.14
CA ARG A 292 -20.39 0.23 -23.09
C ARG A 292 -19.68 -1.05 -23.51
N THR A 293 -19.57 -1.25 -24.81
CA THR A 293 -18.82 -2.38 -25.38
C THR A 293 -17.36 -1.98 -25.55
N VAL A 294 -16.44 -2.84 -25.10
CA VAL A 294 -14.99 -2.65 -25.13
C VAL A 294 -14.26 -3.94 -25.51
N ASP A 295 -13.00 -3.83 -25.92
CA ASP A 295 -12.18 -4.98 -26.31
C ASP A 295 -11.53 -5.68 -25.12
N ALA A 296 -11.25 -4.93 -24.04
CA ALA A 296 -10.73 -5.49 -22.79
C ALA A 296 -11.22 -4.70 -21.55
N VAL A 297 -11.17 -5.36 -20.40
CA VAL A 297 -11.54 -4.79 -19.10
C VAL A 297 -10.42 -5.04 -18.09
N VAL A 298 -10.05 -4.01 -17.34
CA VAL A 298 -9.16 -4.09 -16.18
C VAL A 298 -9.97 -3.84 -14.92
N MET A 299 -10.06 -4.83 -14.04
CA MET A 299 -10.68 -4.73 -12.73
C MET A 299 -9.60 -4.34 -11.72
N ALA A 300 -9.50 -3.06 -11.39
CA ALA A 300 -8.53 -2.51 -10.41
C ALA A 300 -9.22 -2.15 -9.07
N THR A 301 -10.27 -2.87 -8.74
CA THR A 301 -11.05 -2.71 -7.51
C THR A 301 -10.49 -3.58 -6.38
N PRO A 302 -10.75 -3.25 -5.09
CA PRO A 302 -10.50 -4.17 -4.00
C PRO A 302 -11.22 -5.51 -4.16
N ALA A 303 -10.66 -6.58 -3.58
CA ALA A 303 -11.22 -7.93 -3.70
C ALA A 303 -12.69 -8.02 -3.29
N HIS A 304 -13.07 -7.37 -2.20
CA HIS A 304 -14.45 -7.37 -1.71
C HIS A 304 -15.44 -6.63 -2.62
N VAL A 305 -14.96 -5.64 -3.40
CA VAL A 305 -15.80 -4.96 -4.39
C VAL A 305 -16.00 -5.88 -5.59
N LEU A 306 -14.92 -6.51 -6.07
CA LEU A 306 -15.00 -7.49 -7.15
C LEU A 306 -15.97 -8.63 -6.79
N ALA A 307 -15.90 -9.15 -5.56
CA ALA A 307 -16.78 -10.23 -5.07
C ALA A 307 -18.26 -9.80 -4.98
N ALA A 308 -18.54 -8.52 -4.71
CA ALA A 308 -19.90 -7.99 -4.61
C ALA A 308 -20.51 -7.62 -5.98
N MET A 309 -19.71 -7.57 -7.05
CA MET A 309 -20.22 -7.26 -8.39
C MET A 309 -21.06 -8.41 -8.95
N GLU A 310 -22.06 -8.06 -9.75
CA GLU A 310 -22.79 -9.04 -10.54
C GLU A 310 -21.85 -9.63 -11.60
N MET A 311 -21.69 -10.95 -11.56
CA MET A 311 -20.88 -11.70 -12.51
C MET A 311 -21.70 -12.82 -13.13
N PRO A 312 -21.50 -13.13 -14.42
CA PRO A 312 -22.06 -14.33 -15.03
C PRO A 312 -21.66 -15.59 -14.26
N ALA A 313 -22.55 -16.58 -14.20
CA ALA A 313 -22.38 -17.81 -13.40
C ALA A 313 -21.00 -18.49 -13.56
N PRO A 314 -20.41 -18.60 -14.77
CA PRO A 314 -19.08 -19.18 -14.94
C PRO A 314 -17.99 -18.40 -14.19
N MET A 315 -18.05 -17.07 -14.20
CA MET A 315 -17.05 -16.21 -13.52
C MET A 315 -17.19 -16.26 -11.99
N ARG A 316 -18.42 -16.32 -11.48
CA ARG A 316 -18.70 -16.38 -10.04
C ARG A 316 -18.06 -17.59 -9.36
N LYS A 317 -17.99 -18.73 -10.05
CA LYS A 317 -17.38 -19.96 -9.52
C LYS A 317 -15.88 -19.77 -9.18
N PHE A 318 -15.17 -18.93 -9.94
CA PHE A 318 -13.76 -18.66 -9.72
C PHE A 318 -13.52 -17.51 -8.72
N ALA A 319 -14.53 -16.68 -8.48
CA ALA A 319 -14.43 -15.55 -7.55
C ALA A 319 -14.48 -15.95 -6.06
N ALA A 320 -14.98 -17.13 -5.72
CA ALA A 320 -15.19 -17.56 -4.34
C ALA A 320 -13.95 -17.46 -3.41
N PRO A 321 -12.72 -17.81 -3.84
CA PRO A 321 -11.53 -17.56 -3.01
C PRO A 321 -11.24 -16.07 -2.81
N ILE A 322 -11.55 -15.21 -3.79
CA ILE A 322 -11.34 -13.76 -3.73
C ILE A 322 -12.26 -13.11 -2.69
N GLU A 323 -13.47 -13.66 -2.49
CA GLU A 323 -14.41 -13.20 -1.46
C GLU A 323 -13.86 -13.36 -0.03
N ARG A 324 -12.93 -14.29 0.17
CA ARG A 324 -12.34 -14.59 1.47
C ARG A 324 -11.21 -13.65 1.88
N VAL A 325 -10.80 -12.73 1.00
CA VAL A 325 -9.77 -11.75 1.33
C VAL A 325 -10.28 -10.79 2.40
N GLU A 326 -9.71 -10.88 3.57
CA GLU A 326 -10.08 -10.05 4.72
C GLU A 326 -9.45 -8.66 4.61
N TYR A 327 -10.20 -7.65 5.02
CA TYR A 327 -9.77 -6.26 5.13
C TYR A 327 -10.18 -5.73 6.51
N PRO A 328 -9.32 -5.81 7.51
CA PRO A 328 -9.65 -5.32 8.85
C PRO A 328 -9.83 -3.80 8.84
N PRO A 329 -10.70 -3.25 9.72
CA PRO A 329 -10.87 -1.82 9.85
C PRO A 329 -9.67 -1.17 10.53
N VAL A 330 -9.35 0.04 10.10
CA VAL A 330 -8.31 0.88 10.69
C VAL A 330 -8.83 2.32 10.81
N SER A 331 -8.59 2.93 11.95
CA SER A 331 -8.72 4.38 12.15
C SER A 331 -7.34 5.02 12.18
N THR A 332 -7.21 6.08 11.40
CA THR A 332 -6.03 6.96 11.38
C THR A 332 -6.39 8.26 12.08
N LEU A 333 -5.63 8.62 13.10
CA LEU A 333 -5.75 9.90 13.80
C LEU A 333 -4.48 10.71 13.60
N THR A 334 -4.59 11.83 12.89
CA THR A 334 -3.53 12.83 12.79
C THR A 334 -3.80 13.91 13.80
N LEU A 335 -2.91 14.02 14.79
CA LEU A 335 -3.02 14.96 15.89
C LEU A 335 -1.88 16.00 15.83
N GLY A 336 -2.23 17.27 15.87
CA GLY A 336 -1.28 18.40 15.95
C GLY A 336 -1.15 18.90 17.38
N PHE A 337 0.06 19.15 17.83
CA PHE A 337 0.37 19.69 19.16
C PHE A 337 1.32 20.87 19.05
N ARG A 338 1.30 21.79 20.03
CA ARG A 338 2.40 22.72 20.19
C ARG A 338 3.68 21.94 20.49
N ARG A 339 4.79 22.35 19.95
CA ARG A 339 6.07 21.62 20.14
C ARG A 339 6.44 21.50 21.62
N GLU A 340 6.17 22.53 22.42
CA GLU A 340 6.45 22.59 23.86
C GLU A 340 5.62 21.60 24.69
N ASP A 341 4.45 21.19 24.18
CA ASP A 341 3.57 20.25 24.85
C ASP A 341 3.98 18.78 24.65
N VAL A 342 5.02 18.51 23.86
CA VAL A 342 5.55 17.16 23.62
C VAL A 342 6.95 17.04 24.15
N ALA A 343 7.13 16.30 25.25
CA ALA A 343 8.43 16.16 25.91
C ALA A 343 9.45 15.37 25.08
N HIS A 344 9.00 14.37 24.34
CA HIS A 344 9.86 13.57 23.47
C HIS A 344 10.39 14.40 22.29
N ARG A 345 11.65 14.18 21.91
CA ARG A 345 12.30 14.94 20.81
C ARG A 345 11.71 14.70 19.44
N LEU A 346 10.96 13.62 19.25
CA LEU A 346 10.44 13.14 17.97
C LEU A 346 11.55 12.91 16.92
N ASP A 347 12.74 12.51 17.35
CA ASP A 347 13.95 12.31 16.56
C ASP A 347 13.99 10.96 15.83
N GLY A 348 12.86 10.54 15.31
CA GLY A 348 12.73 9.26 14.65
C GLY A 348 11.58 9.19 13.67
N PHE A 349 11.47 8.05 13.01
CA PHE A 349 10.38 7.70 12.10
C PHE A 349 9.03 7.66 12.83
N GLY A 350 9.06 7.08 14.03
CA GLY A 350 7.87 6.84 14.83
C GLY A 350 8.09 5.71 15.81
N VAL A 351 6.99 5.27 16.42
CA VAL A 351 6.96 4.17 17.39
C VAL A 351 5.98 3.10 16.94
N LEU A 352 6.41 1.85 17.02
CA LEU A 352 5.59 0.67 16.84
C LEU A 352 5.25 0.06 18.19
N VAL A 353 4.01 -0.40 18.33
CA VAL A 353 3.50 -0.94 19.58
C VAL A 353 3.22 -2.44 19.42
N PRO A 354 4.01 -3.30 20.10
CA PRO A 354 3.73 -4.73 20.13
C PRO A 354 2.39 -5.06 20.79
N ALA A 355 1.72 -6.11 20.33
CA ALA A 355 0.50 -6.60 20.96
C ALA A 355 0.71 -6.96 22.46
N ALA A 356 1.91 -7.42 22.82
CA ALA A 356 2.29 -7.73 24.20
C ALA A 356 2.16 -6.54 25.16
N GLU A 357 2.27 -5.31 24.67
CA GLU A 357 2.16 -4.07 25.45
C GLU A 357 0.70 -3.64 25.72
N ARG A 358 -0.28 -4.25 25.05
CA ARG A 358 -1.74 -4.08 25.27
C ARG A 358 -2.22 -2.61 25.23
N ARG A 359 -1.67 -1.81 24.33
CA ARG A 359 -2.03 -0.40 24.17
C ARG A 359 -3.18 -0.19 23.20
N ASN A 360 -3.65 1.05 23.09
CA ASN A 360 -4.75 1.41 22.22
C ASN A 360 -4.30 1.57 20.76
N ILE A 361 -3.06 2.04 20.54
CA ILE A 361 -2.51 2.30 19.22
C ILE A 361 -1.68 1.10 18.71
N LEU A 362 -1.67 0.88 17.40
CA LEU A 362 -0.74 -0.02 16.70
C LEU A 362 0.64 0.60 16.57
N GLY A 363 0.69 1.91 16.49
CA GLY A 363 1.89 2.72 16.36
C GLY A 363 1.56 4.18 16.06
N ALA A 364 2.60 5.01 16.02
CA ALA A 364 2.50 6.41 15.69
C ALA A 364 3.68 6.85 14.82
N LEU A 365 3.41 7.58 13.74
CA LEU A 365 4.41 8.25 12.92
C LEU A 365 4.66 9.67 13.45
N PHE A 366 5.90 10.10 13.43
CA PHE A 366 6.29 11.48 13.73
C PHE A 366 6.31 12.28 12.43
N SER A 367 5.09 12.54 11.89
CA SER A 367 4.90 13.00 10.51
C SER A 367 5.65 14.28 10.19
N SER A 368 5.64 15.28 11.09
CA SER A 368 6.39 16.54 10.91
C SER A 368 7.91 16.40 11.08
N SER A 369 8.39 15.34 11.74
CA SER A 369 9.83 15.04 11.79
C SER A 369 10.32 14.35 10.54
N LEU A 370 9.46 13.57 9.90
CA LEU A 370 9.77 12.83 8.66
C LEU A 370 9.76 13.74 7.44
N PHE A 371 8.76 14.60 7.34
CA PHE A 371 8.56 15.43 6.16
C PHE A 371 8.28 16.88 6.58
N PRO A 372 8.88 17.87 5.91
CA PRO A 372 8.54 19.27 6.12
C PRO A 372 7.07 19.53 5.74
N SER A 373 6.56 20.69 6.12
CA SER A 373 5.20 21.16 5.77
C SER A 373 4.04 20.30 6.33
N ARG A 374 4.28 19.43 7.32
CA ARG A 374 3.23 18.65 7.97
C ARG A 374 2.58 19.35 9.15
N ALA A 375 3.20 20.41 9.67
CA ALA A 375 2.71 21.24 10.78
C ALA A 375 3.22 22.67 10.63
N PRO A 376 2.57 23.67 11.27
CA PRO A 376 3.15 25.01 11.47
C PRO A 376 4.46 24.95 12.27
N ASP A 377 5.30 25.99 12.14
CA ASP A 377 6.66 26.03 12.70
C ASP A 377 6.75 25.67 14.19
N ASP A 378 5.82 26.19 15.02
CA ASP A 378 5.79 25.93 16.46
C ASP A 378 5.00 24.68 16.85
N CYS A 379 4.60 23.86 15.89
CA CYS A 379 3.78 22.68 16.08
C CYS A 379 4.46 21.41 15.59
N VAL A 380 3.92 20.29 16.01
CA VAL A 380 4.30 18.95 15.54
C VAL A 380 3.07 18.14 15.22
N THR A 381 3.19 17.23 14.25
CA THR A 381 2.13 16.32 13.84
C THR A 381 2.53 14.89 14.12
N ILE A 382 1.64 14.18 14.80
CA ILE A 382 1.76 12.74 15.11
C ILE A 382 0.56 12.01 14.49
N THR A 383 0.82 11.03 13.64
CA THR A 383 -0.23 10.22 13.01
C THR A 383 -0.29 8.85 13.68
N CYS A 384 -1.40 8.56 14.36
CA CYS A 384 -1.63 7.33 15.11
C CYS A 384 -2.55 6.37 14.35
N PHE A 385 -2.30 5.08 14.46
CA PHE A 385 -3.09 4.02 13.85
C PHE A 385 -3.75 3.16 14.92
N VAL A 386 -5.05 2.88 14.77
CA VAL A 386 -5.86 2.11 15.73
C VAL A 386 -6.67 1.07 14.99
N GLY A 387 -6.84 -0.12 15.59
CA GLY A 387 -7.67 -1.19 15.05
C GLY A 387 -6.88 -2.36 14.48
N GLY A 388 -7.06 -2.65 13.19
CA GLY A 388 -6.45 -3.82 12.55
C GLY A 388 -7.11 -5.14 12.93
N SER A 389 -6.51 -6.26 12.51
CA SER A 389 -7.08 -7.60 12.66
C SER A 389 -7.37 -7.98 14.12
N ARG A 390 -6.58 -7.51 15.07
CA ARG A 390 -6.67 -7.90 16.48
C ARG A 390 -7.55 -7.00 17.35
N GLN A 391 -7.78 -5.76 16.91
CA GLN A 391 -8.51 -4.75 17.69
C GLN A 391 -9.53 -4.02 16.82
N ALA A 392 -10.20 -4.75 15.92
CA ALA A 392 -11.13 -4.20 14.94
C ALA A 392 -12.22 -3.29 15.56
N GLU A 393 -12.69 -3.65 16.75
CA GLU A 393 -13.73 -2.91 17.47
C GLU A 393 -13.27 -1.50 17.85
N ARG A 394 -11.98 -1.33 18.19
CA ARG A 394 -11.44 -0.01 18.55
C ARG A 394 -11.44 0.96 17.37
N ALA A 395 -11.20 0.47 16.15
CA ALA A 395 -11.25 1.33 14.97
C ALA A 395 -12.65 1.92 14.71
N ARG A 396 -13.69 1.31 15.28
CA ARG A 396 -15.10 1.71 15.10
C ARG A 396 -15.61 2.65 16.18
N GLU A 397 -14.80 2.94 17.19
CA GLU A 397 -15.19 3.85 18.28
C GLU A 397 -15.38 5.27 17.74
N ASP A 398 -16.22 6.06 18.45
CA ASP A 398 -16.43 7.47 18.13
C ASP A 398 -15.13 8.25 18.21
N THR A 399 -15.04 9.33 17.42
CA THR A 399 -13.84 10.15 17.32
C THR A 399 -13.35 10.66 18.67
N ASP A 400 -14.22 11.14 19.52
CA ASP A 400 -13.85 11.72 20.83
C ASP A 400 -13.25 10.64 21.74
N LEU A 401 -13.90 9.48 21.81
CA LEU A 401 -13.40 8.34 22.60
C LEU A 401 -12.05 7.85 22.05
N LEU A 402 -11.91 7.82 20.73
CA LEU A 402 -10.68 7.40 20.07
C LEU A 402 -9.53 8.36 20.37
N VAL A 403 -9.77 9.66 20.29
CA VAL A 403 -8.81 10.71 20.67
C VAL A 403 -8.39 10.56 22.12
N GLU A 404 -9.34 10.39 23.04
CA GLU A 404 -9.06 10.18 24.46
C GLU A 404 -8.12 8.98 24.69
N ARG A 405 -8.43 7.82 24.07
CA ARG A 405 -7.62 6.60 24.19
C ARG A 405 -6.21 6.77 23.61
N VAL A 406 -6.11 7.42 22.47
CA VAL A 406 -4.82 7.70 21.83
C VAL A 406 -3.99 8.65 22.69
N LEU A 407 -4.61 9.69 23.26
CA LEU A 407 -3.94 10.61 24.16
C LEU A 407 -3.39 9.93 25.41
N LEU A 408 -4.08 8.92 25.97
CA LEU A 408 -3.55 8.13 27.09
C LEU A 408 -2.20 7.49 26.74
N ASP A 409 -2.10 6.89 25.54
CA ASP A 409 -0.86 6.27 25.08
C ASP A 409 0.22 7.31 24.76
N LEU A 410 -0.13 8.43 24.08
CA LEU A 410 0.82 9.48 23.74
C LEU A 410 1.37 10.19 24.99
N ARG A 411 0.53 10.42 26.01
CA ARG A 411 0.97 10.98 27.31
C ARG A 411 2.02 10.09 27.97
N GLN A 412 1.81 8.77 27.95
CA GLN A 412 2.74 7.81 28.55
C GLN A 412 4.02 7.63 27.74
N LEU A 413 3.92 7.55 26.42
CA LEU A 413 5.04 7.24 25.54
C LEU A 413 5.88 8.47 25.17
N LEU A 414 5.22 9.58 24.88
CA LEU A 414 5.86 10.79 24.34
C LEU A 414 5.86 11.96 25.33
N GLY A 415 5.24 11.80 26.50
CA GLY A 415 5.11 12.86 27.49
C GLY A 415 4.28 14.05 26.95
N VAL A 416 3.23 13.77 26.16
CA VAL A 416 2.32 14.80 25.67
C VAL A 416 1.57 15.42 26.84
N ARG A 417 1.46 16.75 26.84
CA ARG A 417 0.72 17.55 27.82
C ARG A 417 -0.35 18.36 27.08
N GLY A 418 -1.47 18.59 27.74
CA GLY A 418 -2.56 19.34 27.12
C GLY A 418 -3.36 18.53 26.07
N GLU A 419 -4.14 19.27 25.30
CA GLU A 419 -5.00 18.73 24.25
C GLU A 419 -4.44 19.06 22.86
N PRO A 420 -4.75 18.27 21.82
CA PRO A 420 -4.31 18.57 20.46
C PRO A 420 -4.95 19.88 19.96
N VAL A 421 -4.15 20.71 19.29
CA VAL A 421 -4.63 21.94 18.62
C VAL A 421 -5.20 21.65 17.24
N PHE A 422 -4.94 20.47 16.70
CA PHE A 422 -5.50 19.95 15.46
C PHE A 422 -5.79 18.46 15.62
N ALA A 423 -6.93 18.01 15.10
CA ALA A 423 -7.30 16.59 15.05
C ALA A 423 -8.02 16.25 13.75
N LYS A 424 -7.52 15.24 13.06
CA LYS A 424 -8.18 14.66 11.88
C LYS A 424 -8.31 13.17 12.06
N HIS A 425 -9.56 12.69 12.12
CA HIS A 425 -9.88 11.26 12.15
C HIS A 425 -10.34 10.80 10.78
N VAL A 426 -9.84 9.65 10.36
CA VAL A 426 -10.29 8.94 9.16
C VAL A 426 -10.52 7.47 9.50
N TYR A 427 -11.73 6.99 9.32
CA TYR A 427 -12.11 5.60 9.51
C TYR A 427 -12.15 4.85 8.18
N TRP A 428 -11.37 3.78 8.08
CA TRP A 428 -11.37 2.85 6.97
C TRP A 428 -12.04 1.54 7.41
N PRO A 429 -13.31 1.29 7.03
CA PRO A 429 -14.02 0.06 7.42
C PRO A 429 -13.39 -1.20 6.84
N ARG A 430 -12.66 -1.05 5.74
CA ARG A 430 -11.91 -2.10 5.04
C ARG A 430 -10.61 -1.51 4.53
N ALA A 431 -9.52 -1.67 5.31
CA ALA A 431 -8.26 -0.96 5.06
C ALA A 431 -7.31 -1.76 4.15
N ILE A 432 -6.62 -2.76 4.67
CA ILE A 432 -5.51 -3.43 3.99
C ILE A 432 -5.84 -4.91 3.80
N PRO A 433 -5.70 -5.48 2.57
CA PRO A 433 -5.93 -6.90 2.36
C PRO A 433 -4.94 -7.76 3.14
N GLN A 434 -5.45 -8.80 3.78
CA GLN A 434 -4.65 -9.73 4.56
C GLN A 434 -4.27 -10.95 3.73
N TYR A 435 -2.99 -11.15 3.53
CA TYR A 435 -2.45 -12.33 2.82
C TYR A 435 -2.32 -13.49 3.80
N THR A 436 -3.46 -14.10 4.15
CA THR A 436 -3.54 -15.17 5.16
C THR A 436 -2.98 -16.49 4.64
N VAL A 437 -2.73 -17.44 5.55
CA VAL A 437 -2.35 -18.81 5.20
C VAL A 437 -3.36 -19.40 4.22
N GLY A 438 -2.86 -19.98 3.13
CA GLY A 438 -3.70 -20.47 2.02
C GLY A 438 -4.02 -19.41 0.94
N TYR A 439 -3.38 -18.25 0.97
CA TYR A 439 -3.61 -17.16 0.00
C TYR A 439 -3.31 -17.56 -1.45
N GLN A 440 -2.57 -18.65 -1.69
CA GLN A 440 -2.33 -19.18 -3.04
C GLN A 440 -3.65 -19.43 -3.79
N ALA A 441 -4.69 -19.88 -3.08
CA ALA A 441 -6.00 -20.10 -3.69
C ALA A 441 -6.62 -18.81 -4.26
N VAL A 442 -6.35 -17.65 -3.66
CA VAL A 442 -6.80 -16.34 -4.18
C VAL A 442 -6.06 -16.00 -5.47
N LYS A 443 -4.75 -16.21 -5.50
CA LYS A 443 -3.93 -15.98 -6.70
C LYS A 443 -4.33 -16.91 -7.84
N ASP A 444 -4.47 -18.20 -7.56
CA ASP A 444 -4.89 -19.21 -8.55
C ASP A 444 -6.28 -18.92 -9.10
N ALA A 445 -7.21 -18.48 -8.24
CA ALA A 445 -8.55 -18.08 -8.65
C ALA A 445 -8.54 -16.89 -9.60
N ALA A 446 -7.71 -15.89 -9.29
CA ALA A 446 -7.56 -14.71 -10.13
C ALA A 446 -6.92 -15.06 -11.49
N ASP A 447 -5.86 -15.88 -11.50
CA ASP A 447 -5.20 -16.33 -12.72
C ASP A 447 -6.12 -17.19 -13.59
N THR A 448 -6.87 -18.10 -12.96
CA THR A 448 -7.88 -18.94 -13.66
C THR A 448 -8.99 -18.08 -14.26
N THR A 449 -9.45 -17.05 -13.52
CA THR A 449 -10.47 -16.12 -14.03
C THR A 449 -10.00 -15.42 -15.29
N GLU A 450 -8.77 -14.92 -15.31
CA GLU A 450 -8.18 -14.25 -16.48
C GLU A 450 -7.98 -15.23 -17.66
N GLN A 451 -7.44 -16.43 -17.40
CA GLN A 451 -7.21 -17.44 -18.44
C GLN A 451 -8.48 -17.87 -19.14
N GLN A 452 -9.58 -18.02 -18.40
CA GLN A 452 -10.87 -18.44 -18.94
C GLN A 452 -11.67 -17.30 -19.56
N ASN A 453 -11.26 -16.04 -19.33
CA ASN A 453 -11.94 -14.85 -19.82
C ASN A 453 -10.96 -13.93 -20.55
N PRO A 454 -10.47 -14.28 -21.76
CA PRO A 454 -9.52 -13.46 -22.51
C PRO A 454 -10.02 -12.01 -22.67
N GLY A 455 -9.15 -11.05 -22.39
CA GLY A 455 -9.48 -9.62 -22.38
C GLY A 455 -9.98 -9.11 -21.03
N LEU A 456 -10.17 -9.98 -20.01
CA LEU A 456 -10.40 -9.56 -18.62
C LEU A 456 -9.09 -9.66 -17.81
N TYR A 457 -8.78 -8.62 -17.06
CA TYR A 457 -7.58 -8.53 -16.22
C TYR A 457 -7.94 -8.08 -14.82
N LEU A 458 -7.34 -8.72 -13.81
CA LEU A 458 -7.52 -8.40 -12.41
C LEU A 458 -6.23 -7.78 -11.86
N ALA A 459 -6.34 -6.61 -11.22
CA ALA A 459 -5.22 -5.88 -10.66
C ALA A 459 -5.60 -5.27 -9.29
N GLY A 460 -4.60 -4.79 -8.55
CA GLY A 460 -4.81 -4.14 -7.26
C GLY A 460 -4.03 -4.78 -6.13
N ASN A 461 -4.17 -4.18 -4.95
CA ASN A 461 -3.37 -4.50 -3.77
C ASN A 461 -3.57 -5.93 -3.20
N TYR A 462 -4.64 -6.61 -3.55
CA TYR A 462 -4.87 -8.00 -3.15
C TYR A 462 -4.12 -9.03 -4.02
N ARG A 463 -3.47 -8.59 -5.13
CA ARG A 463 -2.74 -9.49 -6.04
C ARG A 463 -1.23 -9.50 -5.83
N ASN A 464 -0.60 -8.32 -5.86
CA ASN A 464 0.85 -8.20 -6.08
C ASN A 464 1.58 -7.36 -5.03
N GLY A 465 0.94 -6.98 -3.93
CA GLY A 465 1.55 -6.19 -2.86
C GLY A 465 0.68 -5.01 -2.46
N VAL A 466 0.82 -4.59 -1.21
CA VAL A 466 -0.07 -3.61 -0.57
C VAL A 466 0.48 -2.19 -0.59
N SER A 467 1.76 -2.01 -0.92
CA SER A 467 2.39 -0.69 -0.93
C SER A 467 1.96 0.15 -2.14
N VAL A 468 2.11 1.47 -2.05
CA VAL A 468 1.88 2.37 -3.19
C VAL A 468 2.78 2.00 -4.38
N GLY A 469 4.05 1.68 -4.10
CA GLY A 469 4.98 1.23 -5.14
C GLY A 469 4.55 -0.06 -5.84
N ASP A 470 4.00 -1.03 -5.10
CA ASP A 470 3.47 -2.27 -5.67
C ASP A 470 2.22 -2.00 -6.52
N CYS A 471 1.35 -1.09 -6.07
CA CYS A 471 0.17 -0.66 -6.83
C CYS A 471 0.55 0.04 -8.14
N VAL A 472 1.59 0.88 -8.15
CA VAL A 472 2.15 1.49 -9.36
C VAL A 472 2.66 0.42 -10.32
N ALA A 473 3.52 -0.49 -9.84
CA ALA A 473 4.05 -1.58 -10.65
C ALA A 473 2.95 -2.49 -11.21
N SER A 474 1.92 -2.80 -10.40
CA SER A 474 0.76 -3.59 -10.83
C SER A 474 -0.02 -2.89 -11.96
N GLY A 475 -0.20 -1.57 -11.87
CA GLY A 475 -0.85 -0.76 -12.92
C GLY A 475 -0.07 -0.78 -14.23
N GLN A 476 1.25 -0.62 -14.19
CA GLN A 476 2.12 -0.70 -15.37
C GLN A 476 2.10 -2.09 -16.00
N GLN A 477 2.24 -3.15 -15.19
CA GLN A 477 2.23 -4.54 -15.67
C GLN A 477 0.91 -4.93 -16.31
N VAL A 478 -0.23 -4.55 -15.72
CA VAL A 478 -1.53 -4.87 -16.31
C VAL A 478 -1.75 -4.11 -17.61
N ALA A 479 -1.32 -2.86 -17.70
CA ALA A 479 -1.40 -2.08 -18.95
C ALA A 479 -0.56 -2.72 -20.07
N GLU A 480 0.63 -3.23 -19.78
CA GLU A 480 1.48 -3.93 -20.74
C GLU A 480 0.84 -5.24 -21.23
N ARG A 481 0.25 -6.02 -20.31
CA ARG A 481 -0.47 -7.26 -20.65
C ARG A 481 -1.69 -6.98 -21.55
N VAL A 482 -2.46 -5.94 -21.24
CA VAL A 482 -3.61 -5.50 -22.04
C VAL A 482 -3.16 -5.05 -23.43
N ALA A 483 -2.14 -4.20 -23.54
CA ALA A 483 -1.60 -3.73 -24.82
C ALA A 483 -1.13 -4.91 -25.68
N SER A 484 -0.42 -5.88 -25.08
CA SER A 484 0.00 -7.10 -25.77
C SER A 484 -1.16 -7.97 -26.26
N TYR A 485 -2.26 -8.04 -25.51
CA TYR A 485 -3.47 -8.74 -25.92
C TYR A 485 -4.15 -8.04 -27.11
N LEU A 486 -4.31 -6.73 -27.05
CA LEU A 486 -4.96 -5.96 -28.10
C LEU A 486 -4.20 -6.04 -29.44
N THR A 487 -2.86 -6.11 -29.40
CA THR A 487 -2.03 -6.28 -30.61
C THR A 487 -2.20 -7.65 -31.25
N ARG A 488 -2.46 -8.72 -30.44
CA ARG A 488 -2.63 -10.09 -30.98
C ARG A 488 -4.06 -10.39 -31.47
N ALA A 489 -5.03 -9.66 -30.95
CA ALA A 489 -6.45 -9.82 -31.30
C ALA A 489 -6.86 -9.00 -32.53
N GLY A 490 -5.97 -8.25 -33.13
CA GLY A 490 -6.10 -7.53 -34.41
C GLY A 490 -5.28 -8.19 -35.47
#